data_e6f6c62d352228bdd5743d62d3406dff
#
_entry.id   e6f6c62d352228bdd5743d62d3406dff
#
_cell.length_a   1.000
_cell.length_b   1.000
_cell.length_c   1.000
_cell.angle_alpha   90.00
_cell.angle_beta   90.00
_cell.angle_gamma   90.00
#
_symmetry.space_group_name_H-M   'P 1'
#
loop_
_entity.id
_entity.type
_entity.pdbx_description
1 polymer ?
#
loop_
_entity_poly.entity_id
_entity_poly.type
_entity_poly.pdbx_seq_one_letter_code
_entity_poly.pdbx_strand_id
1 'polypeptide(L)'
;MSEPIIDLHSDDYFMGEALRQAAKAYEQGEVPVGAVIVREGRIIARAGNQVETLKDATAHAEMLALTQAENAVGDWRLTDCTLYVTKEPCPMCAGAVVHTRLARVVFGASDPKGGAAGGAMNLLQFPTLNHRCEITSGLRLEECRALLQSFFAEQRATKKNGDDMP
;
A
#
# COMPACT_ATOMS: atom_id res chain seq x y z
N MET A 1 8.38 36.24 2.69
CA MET A 1 7.92 34.85 2.97
C MET A 1 8.48 33.93 1.87
N SER A 2 9.26 32.96 2.25
CA SER A 2 9.73 31.95 1.32
C SER A 2 8.60 30.98 1.01
N GLU A 3 8.44 30.59 -0.24
CA GLU A 3 7.52 29.50 -0.63
C GLU A 3 7.98 28.21 0.05
N PRO A 4 7.02 27.33 0.45
CA PRO A 4 7.40 26.06 1.05
C PRO A 4 8.19 25.22 0.04
N ILE A 5 9.37 24.78 0.45
CA ILE A 5 10.19 23.87 -0.34
C ILE A 5 9.57 22.47 -0.25
N ILE A 6 9.14 21.92 -1.38
CA ILE A 6 8.67 20.55 -1.46
C ILE A 6 9.89 19.64 -1.61
N ASP A 7 10.14 18.82 -0.62
CA ASP A 7 11.18 17.80 -0.70
C ASP A 7 10.65 16.57 -1.44
N LEU A 8 11.06 16.41 -2.68
CA LEU A 8 10.66 15.31 -3.57
C LEU A 8 11.29 13.95 -3.20
N HIS A 9 12.09 13.92 -2.14
CA HIS A 9 12.72 12.70 -1.63
C HIS A 9 12.26 12.33 -0.21
N SER A 10 11.28 13.07 0.34
CA SER A 10 10.76 12.80 1.68
C SER A 10 9.77 11.64 1.69
N ASP A 11 9.67 10.96 2.82
CA ASP A 11 8.63 9.96 3.07
C ASP A 11 7.23 10.54 2.83
N ASP A 12 7.00 11.78 3.28
CA ASP A 12 5.72 12.47 3.08
C ASP A 12 5.36 12.62 1.61
N TYR A 13 6.31 13.02 0.78
CA TYR A 13 6.12 13.13 -0.67
C TYR A 13 5.75 11.78 -1.28
N PHE A 14 6.51 10.72 -0.98
CA PHE A 14 6.26 9.40 -1.53
C PHE A 14 4.94 8.79 -1.06
N MET A 15 4.54 9.05 0.18
CA MET A 15 3.21 8.66 0.64
C MET A 15 2.11 9.43 -0.11
N GLY A 16 2.33 10.69 -0.43
CA GLY A 16 1.44 11.47 -1.29
C GLY A 16 1.25 10.82 -2.67
N GLU A 17 2.32 10.29 -3.24
CA GLU A 17 2.25 9.56 -4.51
C GLU A 17 1.50 8.24 -4.37
N ALA A 18 1.65 7.53 -3.26
CA ALA A 18 0.84 6.34 -2.95
C ALA A 18 -0.65 6.69 -2.80
N LEU A 19 -0.97 7.83 -2.16
CA LEU A 19 -2.33 8.33 -2.04
C LEU A 19 -2.96 8.64 -3.40
N ARG A 20 -2.18 9.14 -4.37
CA ARG A 20 -2.67 9.34 -5.75
C ARG A 20 -3.08 8.03 -6.40
N GLN A 21 -2.32 6.96 -6.18
CA GLN A 21 -2.68 5.63 -6.67
C GLN A 21 -3.94 5.10 -5.98
N ALA A 22 -4.09 5.35 -4.68
CA ALA A 22 -5.31 5.01 -3.95
C ALA A 22 -6.54 5.75 -4.48
N ALA A 23 -6.42 7.04 -4.79
CA ALA A 23 -7.50 7.84 -5.36
C ALA A 23 -7.92 7.32 -6.74
N LYS A 24 -6.97 6.91 -7.58
CA LYS A 24 -7.27 6.29 -8.88
C LYS A 24 -8.02 4.96 -8.70
N ALA A 25 -7.61 4.13 -7.75
CA ALA A 25 -8.31 2.89 -7.43
C ALA A 25 -9.76 3.17 -7.00
N TYR A 26 -9.96 4.18 -6.17
CA TYR A 26 -11.29 4.62 -5.74
C TYR A 26 -12.19 4.95 -6.93
N GLU A 27 -11.68 5.75 -7.87
CA GLU A 27 -12.42 6.13 -9.09
C GLU A 27 -12.81 4.93 -9.94
N GLN A 28 -12.03 3.85 -9.88
CA GLN A 28 -12.27 2.61 -10.61
C GLN A 28 -13.17 1.62 -9.87
N GLY A 29 -13.71 1.98 -8.71
CA GLY A 29 -14.54 1.10 -7.89
C GLY A 29 -13.77 0.08 -7.08
N GLU A 30 -12.47 0.25 -6.94
CA GLU A 30 -11.59 -0.61 -6.15
C GLU A 30 -11.43 -0.08 -4.73
N VAL A 31 -11.12 -0.97 -3.79
CA VAL A 31 -10.72 -0.53 -2.44
C VAL A 31 -9.53 0.42 -2.58
N PRO A 32 -9.60 1.65 -1.99
CA PRO A 32 -8.61 2.69 -2.26
C PRO A 32 -7.30 2.48 -1.48
N VAL A 33 -6.52 1.53 -1.93
CA VAL A 33 -5.17 1.29 -1.48
C VAL A 33 -4.22 1.56 -2.64
N GLY A 34 -3.21 2.37 -2.38
CA GLY A 34 -2.17 2.71 -3.34
C GLY A 34 -0.79 2.41 -2.81
N ALA A 35 0.12 2.07 -3.70
CA ALA A 35 1.49 1.74 -3.37
C ALA A 35 2.47 2.32 -4.37
N VAL A 36 3.63 2.77 -3.89
CA VAL A 36 4.78 3.09 -4.73
C VAL A 36 6.01 2.44 -4.14
N ILE A 37 6.96 2.05 -4.98
CA ILE A 37 8.27 1.54 -4.56
C ILE A 37 9.34 2.50 -5.04
N VAL A 38 10.25 2.83 -4.13
CA VAL A 38 11.30 3.82 -4.34
C VAL A 38 12.66 3.14 -4.20
N ARG A 39 13.54 3.44 -5.15
CA ARG A 39 14.95 3.02 -5.15
C ARG A 39 15.82 4.22 -5.46
N GLU A 40 16.81 4.49 -4.61
CA GLU A 40 17.76 5.62 -4.82
C GLU A 40 17.04 6.96 -5.05
N GLY A 41 15.97 7.22 -4.27
CA GLY A 41 15.20 8.47 -4.38
C GLY A 41 14.26 8.55 -5.58
N ARG A 42 14.11 7.48 -6.37
CA ARG A 42 13.24 7.45 -7.55
C ARG A 42 12.14 6.43 -7.40
N ILE A 43 10.94 6.80 -7.82
CA ILE A 43 9.81 5.87 -7.89
C ILE A 43 10.02 4.95 -9.09
N ILE A 44 10.10 3.63 -8.82
CA ILE A 44 10.27 2.61 -9.85
C ILE A 44 9.02 1.76 -10.07
N ALA A 45 8.02 1.90 -9.20
CA ALA A 45 6.74 1.18 -9.33
C ALA A 45 5.62 2.02 -8.73
N ARG A 46 4.44 1.96 -9.36
CA ARG A 46 3.20 2.61 -8.91
C ARG A 46 2.05 1.66 -9.16
N ALA A 47 1.20 1.43 -8.17
CA ALA A 47 0.03 0.57 -8.35
C ALA A 47 -1.08 0.93 -7.37
N GLY A 48 -2.31 0.71 -7.80
CA GLY A 48 -3.49 0.69 -6.95
C GLY A 48 -4.09 -0.71 -6.93
N ASN A 49 -4.96 -0.97 -5.97
CA ASN A 49 -5.69 -2.23 -5.88
C ASN A 49 -6.51 -2.45 -7.18
N GLN A 50 -6.47 -3.66 -7.73
CA GLN A 50 -7.18 -4.05 -8.95
C GLN A 50 -7.91 -5.40 -8.83
N VAL A 51 -8.31 -5.78 -7.63
CA VAL A 51 -8.98 -7.07 -7.37
C VAL A 51 -10.21 -7.24 -8.26
N GLU A 52 -11.07 -6.23 -8.34
CA GLU A 52 -12.29 -6.28 -9.15
C GLU A 52 -11.98 -6.18 -10.65
N THR A 53 -11.10 -5.28 -11.03
CA THR A 53 -10.72 -5.04 -12.44
C THR A 53 -10.11 -6.30 -13.07
N LEU A 54 -9.20 -6.96 -12.37
CA LEU A 54 -8.50 -8.14 -12.86
C LEU A 54 -9.19 -9.45 -12.49
N LYS A 55 -10.24 -9.39 -11.65
CA LYS A 55 -10.89 -10.58 -11.06
C LYS A 55 -9.87 -11.51 -10.42
N ASP A 56 -8.97 -10.91 -9.65
CA ASP A 56 -7.85 -11.57 -9.01
C ASP A 56 -7.78 -11.14 -7.55
N ALA A 57 -8.08 -12.08 -6.65
CA ALA A 57 -8.08 -11.83 -5.20
C ALA A 57 -6.71 -11.41 -4.66
N THR A 58 -5.63 -11.67 -5.40
CA THR A 58 -4.26 -11.32 -5.00
C THR A 58 -3.77 -10.00 -5.61
N ALA A 59 -4.58 -9.34 -6.43
CA ALA A 59 -4.20 -8.10 -7.11
C ALA A 59 -4.25 -6.88 -6.19
N HIS A 60 -3.63 -6.98 -5.03
CA HIS A 60 -3.42 -5.88 -4.11
C HIS A 60 -2.36 -4.92 -4.67
N ALA A 61 -2.46 -3.66 -4.31
CA ALA A 61 -1.52 -2.62 -4.75
C ALA A 61 -0.06 -3.03 -4.51
N GLU A 62 0.22 -3.59 -3.33
CA GLU A 62 1.56 -4.01 -2.96
C GLU A 62 2.09 -5.13 -3.87
N MET A 63 1.27 -6.13 -4.16
CA MET A 63 1.64 -7.26 -5.04
C MET A 63 1.98 -6.77 -6.43
N LEU A 64 1.15 -5.89 -6.99
CA LEU A 64 1.37 -5.31 -8.32
C LEU A 64 2.63 -4.43 -8.34
N ALA A 65 2.85 -3.62 -7.31
CA ALA A 65 4.03 -2.78 -7.20
C ALA A 65 5.32 -3.60 -7.08
N LEU A 66 5.32 -4.69 -6.30
CA LEU A 66 6.48 -5.57 -6.16
C LEU A 66 6.87 -6.17 -7.52
N THR A 67 5.91 -6.68 -8.28
CA THR A 67 6.18 -7.24 -9.61
C THR A 67 6.76 -6.19 -10.57
N GLN A 68 6.20 -4.98 -10.58
CA GLN A 68 6.74 -3.89 -11.39
C GLN A 68 8.17 -3.53 -11.00
N ALA A 69 8.44 -3.43 -9.70
CA ALA A 69 9.76 -3.08 -9.18
C ALA A 69 10.81 -4.14 -9.54
N GLU A 70 10.47 -5.42 -9.41
CA GLU A 70 11.34 -6.52 -9.79
C GLU A 70 11.70 -6.47 -11.28
N ASN A 71 10.73 -6.17 -12.14
CA ASN A 71 10.97 -5.98 -13.57
C ASN A 71 11.86 -4.75 -13.83
N ALA A 72 11.66 -3.66 -13.13
CA ALA A 72 12.45 -2.44 -13.30
C ALA A 72 13.90 -2.63 -12.84
N VAL A 73 14.11 -3.37 -11.75
CA VAL A 73 15.45 -3.68 -11.22
C VAL A 73 16.14 -4.78 -12.03
N GLY A 74 15.36 -5.69 -12.62
CA GLY A 74 15.89 -6.86 -13.32
C GLY A 74 16.34 -7.99 -12.38
N ASP A 75 15.81 -8.01 -11.16
CA ASP A 75 16.11 -9.00 -10.12
C ASP A 75 14.89 -9.12 -9.21
N TRP A 76 14.64 -10.31 -8.66
CA TRP A 76 13.57 -10.51 -7.69
C TRP A 76 13.91 -9.92 -6.31
N ARG A 77 15.17 -9.61 -6.04
CA ARG A 77 15.62 -9.00 -4.78
C ARG A 77 15.46 -7.49 -4.83
N LEU A 78 14.77 -6.95 -3.84
CA LEU A 78 14.53 -5.51 -3.70
C LEU A 78 15.22 -4.95 -2.45
N THR A 79 16.47 -5.37 -2.21
CA THR A 79 17.22 -5.11 -0.96
C THR A 79 17.50 -3.64 -0.69
N ASP A 80 17.44 -2.79 -1.69
CA ASP A 80 17.67 -1.35 -1.59
C ASP A 80 16.42 -0.52 -1.87
N CYS A 81 15.23 -1.14 -1.80
CA CYS A 81 13.96 -0.51 -2.10
C CYS A 81 13.13 -0.25 -0.85
N THR A 82 12.29 0.78 -0.91
CA THR A 82 11.28 1.12 0.10
C THR A 82 9.90 1.08 -0.53
N LEU A 83 8.96 0.41 0.14
CA LEU A 83 7.55 0.39 -0.23
C LEU A 83 6.79 1.42 0.60
N TYR A 84 6.06 2.31 -0.07
CA TYR A 84 5.09 3.22 0.55
C TYR A 84 3.71 2.74 0.17
N VAL A 85 2.88 2.45 1.15
CA VAL A 85 1.52 1.95 0.95
C VAL A 85 0.54 2.64 1.90
N THR A 86 -0.63 2.98 1.41
CA THR A 86 -1.60 3.78 2.16
C THR A 86 -2.25 3.02 3.31
N LYS A 87 -2.27 1.68 3.24
CA LYS A 87 -2.82 0.81 4.28
C LYS A 87 -1.78 -0.24 4.67
N GLU A 88 -1.76 -0.61 5.95
CA GLU A 88 -0.90 -1.67 6.47
C GLU A 88 -1.03 -2.94 5.62
N PRO A 89 0.09 -3.56 5.19
CA PRO A 89 0.04 -4.78 4.39
C PRO A 89 -0.65 -5.95 5.11
N CYS A 90 -1.46 -6.70 4.37
CA CYS A 90 -2.06 -7.95 4.83
C CYS A 90 -1.00 -9.07 4.89
N PRO A 91 -1.33 -10.26 5.46
CA PRO A 91 -0.37 -11.37 5.53
C PRO A 91 0.20 -11.80 4.18
N MET A 92 -0.60 -11.81 3.12
CA MET A 92 -0.13 -12.14 1.76
C MET A 92 0.94 -11.15 1.28
N CYS A 93 0.65 -9.85 1.38
CA CYS A 93 1.56 -8.80 0.93
C CYS A 93 2.81 -8.73 1.80
N ALA A 94 2.66 -8.85 3.12
CA ALA A 94 3.81 -8.89 4.04
C ALA A 94 4.72 -10.09 3.74
N GLY A 95 4.15 -11.25 3.47
CA GLY A 95 4.89 -12.43 3.05
C GLY A 95 5.66 -12.19 1.75
N ALA A 96 5.02 -11.56 0.78
CA ALA A 96 5.66 -11.19 -0.48
C ALA A 96 6.83 -10.22 -0.27
N VAL A 97 6.66 -9.23 0.60
CA VAL A 97 7.74 -8.29 0.96
C VAL A 97 8.94 -9.04 1.54
N VAL A 98 8.70 -10.01 2.42
CA VAL A 98 9.79 -10.84 2.98
C VAL A 98 10.48 -11.64 1.87
N HIS A 99 9.72 -12.21 0.95
CA HIS A 99 10.28 -12.97 -0.18
C HIS A 99 11.19 -12.12 -1.05
N THR A 100 10.83 -10.85 -1.29
CA THR A 100 11.62 -9.95 -2.13
C THR A 100 12.82 -9.32 -1.41
N ARG A 101 12.96 -9.54 -0.11
CA ARG A 101 14.02 -8.94 0.74
C ARG A 101 13.99 -7.41 0.75
N LEU A 102 12.83 -6.82 0.57
CA LEU A 102 12.65 -5.37 0.55
C LEU A 102 13.13 -4.75 1.87
N ALA A 103 13.82 -3.61 1.79
CA ALA A 103 14.52 -3.02 2.94
C ALA A 103 13.56 -2.40 3.96
N ARG A 104 12.52 -1.69 3.49
CA ARG A 104 11.68 -0.89 4.37
C ARG A 104 10.25 -0.79 3.85
N VAL A 105 9.28 -0.84 4.77
CA VAL A 105 7.86 -0.56 4.49
C VAL A 105 7.43 0.66 5.30
N VAL A 106 6.81 1.62 4.62
CA VAL A 106 6.17 2.79 5.22
C VAL A 106 4.68 2.73 4.91
N PHE A 107 3.83 2.74 5.92
CA PHE A 107 2.39 2.70 5.69
C PHE A 107 1.64 3.80 6.44
N GLY A 108 0.43 4.14 5.96
CA GLY A 108 -0.42 5.15 6.58
C GLY A 108 -1.35 4.55 7.63
N ALA A 109 -2.45 3.96 7.20
CA ALA A 109 -3.49 3.45 8.08
C ALA A 109 -3.18 2.04 8.58
N SER A 110 -3.23 1.84 9.90
CA SER A 110 -3.11 0.52 10.53
C SER A 110 -4.37 -0.30 10.34
N ASP A 111 -4.23 -1.62 10.34
CA ASP A 111 -5.32 -2.57 10.31
C ASP A 111 -5.17 -3.55 11.49
N PRO A 112 -5.88 -3.30 12.62
CA PRO A 112 -5.76 -4.16 13.80
C PRO A 112 -6.40 -5.55 13.62
N LYS A 113 -7.19 -5.77 12.56
CA LYS A 113 -7.87 -7.05 12.28
C LYS A 113 -7.11 -7.92 11.30
N GLY A 114 -6.48 -7.34 10.30
CA GLY A 114 -5.84 -8.08 9.21
C GLY A 114 -4.45 -7.59 8.84
N GLY A 115 -3.89 -6.61 9.52
CA GLY A 115 -2.57 -6.08 9.23
C GLY A 115 -1.45 -6.99 9.71
N ALA A 116 -0.39 -7.11 8.92
CA ALA A 116 0.72 -8.00 9.19
C ALA A 116 2.07 -7.28 9.36
N ALA A 117 2.01 -5.99 9.69
CA ALA A 117 3.16 -5.15 10.00
C ALA A 117 3.09 -4.59 11.44
N GLY A 118 2.44 -5.30 12.33
CA GLY A 118 2.26 -4.96 13.74
C GLY A 118 0.80 -4.82 14.19
N GLY A 119 -0.15 -4.74 13.27
CA GLY A 119 -1.57 -4.59 13.58
C GLY A 119 -2.16 -5.82 14.24
N ALA A 120 -2.46 -6.86 13.47
CA ALA A 120 -2.93 -8.14 13.97
C ALA A 120 -1.78 -9.11 14.24
N MET A 121 -0.72 -9.03 13.47
CA MET A 121 0.50 -9.84 13.54
C MET A 121 1.66 -9.05 12.94
N ASN A 122 2.89 -9.55 13.06
CA ASN A 122 4.05 -8.92 12.44
C ASN A 122 4.87 -9.94 11.65
N LEU A 123 4.52 -10.14 10.38
CA LEU A 123 5.25 -11.01 9.47
C LEU A 123 6.49 -10.34 8.88
N LEU A 124 6.52 -9.01 8.81
CA LEU A 124 7.68 -8.27 8.30
C LEU A 124 8.92 -8.43 9.18
N GLN A 125 8.74 -8.73 10.45
CA GLN A 125 9.81 -8.91 11.44
C GLN A 125 9.69 -10.23 12.19
N PHE A 126 9.08 -11.24 11.58
CA PHE A 126 8.90 -12.53 12.21
C PHE A 126 10.26 -13.23 12.44
N PRO A 127 10.57 -13.68 13.70
CA PRO A 127 11.93 -14.06 14.07
C PRO A 127 12.53 -15.21 13.27
N THR A 128 11.73 -16.16 12.79
CA THR A 128 12.20 -17.35 12.08
C THR A 128 12.22 -17.19 10.56
N LEU A 129 11.68 -16.09 10.02
CA LEU A 129 11.76 -15.83 8.59
C LEU A 129 13.15 -15.30 8.19
N ASN A 130 13.51 -15.53 6.92
CA ASN A 130 14.87 -15.24 6.42
C ASN A 130 15.20 -13.75 6.30
N HIS A 131 14.22 -12.86 6.41
CA HIS A 131 14.41 -11.44 6.24
C HIS A 131 13.57 -10.66 7.22
N ARG A 132 14.10 -9.56 7.72
CA ARG A 132 13.38 -8.59 8.55
C ARG A 132 13.40 -7.24 7.86
N CYS A 133 12.21 -6.62 7.75
CA CYS A 133 12.02 -5.35 7.09
C CYS A 133 11.88 -4.24 8.13
N GLU A 134 12.48 -3.09 7.87
CA GLU A 134 12.24 -1.89 8.68
C GLU A 134 10.81 -1.39 8.46
N ILE A 135 10.12 -0.96 9.52
CA ILE A 135 8.73 -0.51 9.47
C ILE A 135 8.61 0.92 9.98
N THR A 136 7.91 1.77 9.23
CA THR A 136 7.44 3.08 9.67
C THR A 136 5.93 3.14 9.46
N SER A 137 5.17 3.53 10.48
CA SER A 137 3.70 3.55 10.45
C SER A 137 3.12 4.94 10.70
N GLY A 138 1.87 5.13 10.32
CA GLY A 138 1.09 6.32 10.66
C GLY A 138 1.38 7.56 9.83
N LEU A 139 2.11 7.42 8.72
CA LEU A 139 2.43 8.57 7.87
C LEU A 139 1.21 8.96 7.05
N ARG A 140 0.76 10.21 7.19
CA ARG A 140 -0.45 10.75 6.56
C ARG A 140 -1.68 9.88 6.85
N LEU A 141 -1.75 9.38 8.08
CA LEU A 141 -2.76 8.45 8.57
C LEU A 141 -4.19 8.92 8.28
N GLU A 142 -4.50 10.17 8.55
CA GLU A 142 -5.87 10.68 8.43
C GLU A 142 -6.35 10.69 6.96
N GLU A 143 -5.49 11.06 6.03
CA GLU A 143 -5.81 11.04 4.60
C GLU A 143 -6.02 9.61 4.10
N CYS A 144 -5.17 8.68 4.51
CA CYS A 144 -5.27 7.26 4.16
C CYS A 144 -6.56 6.65 4.71
N ARG A 145 -6.85 6.93 5.98
CA ARG A 145 -8.07 6.45 6.64
C ARG A 145 -9.34 7.02 6.00
N ALA A 146 -9.34 8.31 5.68
CA ALA A 146 -10.51 8.97 5.10
C ALA A 146 -10.94 8.35 3.77
N LEU A 147 -10.00 8.00 2.89
CA LEU A 147 -10.31 7.33 1.63
C LEU A 147 -10.99 5.97 1.86
N LEU A 148 -10.45 5.17 2.78
CA LEU A 148 -11.00 3.86 3.11
C LEU A 148 -12.39 3.96 3.72
N GLN A 149 -12.58 4.90 4.66
CA GLN A 149 -13.87 5.12 5.30
C GLN A 149 -14.94 5.57 4.31
N SER A 150 -14.61 6.50 3.41
CA SER A 150 -15.51 6.98 2.36
C SER A 150 -15.95 5.84 1.42
N PHE A 151 -15.00 5.04 0.97
CA PHE A 151 -15.27 3.90 0.09
C PHE A 151 -16.22 2.90 0.74
N PHE A 152 -15.93 2.46 1.96
CA PHE A 152 -16.76 1.46 2.65
C PHE A 152 -18.14 2.02 3.04
N ALA A 153 -18.25 3.31 3.35
CA ALA A 153 -19.53 3.96 3.59
C ALA A 153 -20.41 3.95 2.31
N GLU A 154 -19.83 4.25 1.16
CA GLU A 154 -20.52 4.20 -0.13
C GLU A 154 -20.96 2.77 -0.49
N GLN A 155 -20.09 1.77 -0.24
CA GLN A 155 -20.42 0.36 -0.48
C GLN A 155 -21.59 -0.11 0.39
N ARG A 156 -21.64 0.27 1.65
CA ARG A 156 -22.77 -0.05 2.55
C ARG A 156 -24.08 0.60 2.08
N ALA A 157 -24.01 1.85 1.66
CA ALA A 157 -25.17 2.57 1.13
C ALA A 157 -25.72 1.92 -0.13
N THR A 158 -24.85 1.51 -1.05
CA THR A 158 -25.23 0.83 -2.30
C THR A 158 -25.88 -0.53 -2.02
N LYS A 159 -25.34 -1.33 -1.10
CA LYS A 159 -25.92 -2.63 -0.68
C LYS A 159 -27.31 -2.43 -0.07
N LYS A 160 -27.46 -1.45 0.83
CA LYS A 160 -28.74 -1.17 1.48
C LYS A 160 -29.81 -0.78 0.47
N ASN A 161 -29.45 0.02 -0.56
CA ASN A 161 -30.38 0.40 -1.62
C ASN A 161 -30.72 -0.76 -2.57
N GLY A 162 -29.80 -1.72 -2.74
CA GLY A 162 -30.02 -2.93 -3.53
C GLY A 162 -30.95 -3.94 -2.85
N ASP A 163 -30.91 -4.03 -1.54
CA ASP A 163 -31.77 -4.94 -0.75
C ASP A 163 -33.23 -4.41 -0.64
N ASP A 164 -33.44 -3.12 -0.88
CA ASP A 164 -34.78 -2.49 -0.87
C ASP A 164 -35.49 -2.51 -2.24
N MET A 165 -34.87 -3.14 -3.24
CA MET A 165 -35.50 -3.28 -4.57
C MET A 165 -36.39 -4.54 -4.60
N PRO A 166 -37.70 -4.42 -5.02
CA PRO A 166 -38.58 -5.58 -5.10
C PRO A 166 -38.22 -6.54 -6.22
#